data_f3a6b3d8aea7ea4bcb366328eec5b5ec
#
_entry.id   f3a6b3d8aea7ea4bcb366328eec5b5ec
#
_cell.length_a   1.000
_cell.length_b   1.000
_cell.length_c   1.000
_cell.angle_alpha   90.00
_cell.angle_beta   90.00
_cell.angle_gamma   90.00
#
_symmetry.space_group_name_H-M   'P 1'
#
loop_
_entity.id
_entity.type
_entity.pdbx_description
1 polymer ?
#
loop_
_entity_poly.entity_id
_entity_poly.type
_entity_poly.pdbx_seq_one_letter_code
_entity_poly.pdbx_strand_id
1 'polypeptide(L)'
;VIRQLSEFATARGAQIGYENVFDYSLGNPSVPAPQKFTDIMIELLQNHDPMELHGYSQSLGIPAVRKAVAESLNKRFDMNYTENHIFMTSGAAGAIAHAVRCVTEPGDEVLTFAPYFPEYQPYVNLSGAQLKVVPANTEDFQINFEAFAEMCTDKVMAVLINTPNNPSGIAYTTETIRELAKIMSEKAARYGHD
;
A
#
# COMPACT_ATOMS: atom_id res chain seq x y z
N VAL A 1 9.87 -2.60 15.27
CA VAL A 1 11.00 -1.64 15.38
C VAL A 1 10.48 -0.20 15.41
N ILE A 2 9.74 0.30 14.40
CA ILE A 2 9.29 1.71 14.33
C ILE A 2 8.46 2.10 15.56
N ARG A 3 7.47 1.29 15.96
CA ARG A 3 6.66 1.55 17.15
C ARG A 3 7.46 1.61 18.43
N GLN A 4 8.44 0.72 18.60
CA GLN A 4 9.34 0.73 19.74
C GLN A 4 10.20 2.00 19.81
N LEU A 5 10.65 2.52 18.65
CA LEU A 5 11.36 3.80 18.59
C LEU A 5 10.46 4.97 18.98
N SER A 6 9.22 4.98 18.50
CA SER A 6 8.24 6.01 18.87
C SER A 6 7.87 5.97 20.37
N GLU A 7 7.68 4.78 20.92
CA GLU A 7 7.46 4.59 22.36
C GLU A 7 8.66 5.07 23.19
N PHE A 8 9.88 4.76 22.75
CA PHE A 8 11.11 5.27 23.37
C PHE A 8 11.19 6.79 23.30
N ALA A 9 10.91 7.40 22.14
CA ALA A 9 10.92 8.85 21.97
C ALA A 9 9.88 9.52 22.88
N THR A 10 8.69 8.94 23.00
CA THR A 10 7.64 9.41 23.92
C THR A 10 8.09 9.35 25.37
N ALA A 11 8.64 8.22 25.80
CA ALA A 11 9.17 8.05 27.17
C ALA A 11 10.33 9.01 27.46
N ARG A 12 11.18 9.25 26.47
CA ARG A 12 12.30 10.20 26.61
C ARG A 12 11.81 11.64 26.70
N GLY A 13 10.81 12.02 25.86
CA GLY A 13 10.20 13.35 25.91
C GLY A 13 9.56 13.69 27.26
N ALA A 14 8.95 12.69 27.91
CA ALA A 14 8.42 12.86 29.26
C ALA A 14 9.49 13.14 30.34
N GLN A 15 10.74 12.73 30.09
CA GLN A 15 11.87 12.94 31.01
C GLN A 15 12.61 14.26 30.80
N ILE A 16 12.82 14.65 29.54
CA ILE A 16 13.70 15.78 29.18
C ILE A 16 12.98 16.95 28.51
N GLY A 17 11.65 16.86 28.31
CA GLY A 17 10.85 17.80 27.52
C GLY A 17 10.75 17.35 26.06
N TYR A 18 9.54 17.40 25.51
CA TYR A 18 9.27 16.96 24.12
C TYR A 18 9.96 17.86 23.09
N GLU A 19 10.19 19.11 23.41
CA GLU A 19 10.94 20.07 22.59
C GLU A 19 12.42 19.68 22.40
N ASN A 20 12.95 18.79 23.24
CA ASN A 20 14.32 18.30 23.19
C ASN A 20 14.43 16.91 22.52
N VAL A 21 13.33 16.38 21.96
CA VAL A 21 13.31 15.08 21.28
C VAL A 21 12.89 15.26 19.83
N PHE A 22 13.78 14.91 18.92
CA PHE A 22 13.53 14.93 17.48
C PHE A 22 13.15 13.52 17.02
N ASP A 23 11.86 13.20 17.10
CA ASP A 23 11.33 11.89 16.71
C ASP A 23 11.04 11.83 15.21
N TYR A 24 11.82 11.03 14.48
CA TYR A 24 11.65 10.75 13.06
C TYR A 24 11.16 9.30 12.80
N SER A 25 10.65 8.62 13.82
CA SER A 25 10.27 7.21 13.72
C SER A 25 8.90 7.00 13.10
N LEU A 26 7.90 7.82 13.46
CA LEU A 26 6.53 7.68 13.01
C LEU A 26 6.00 9.02 12.49
N GLY A 27 5.62 9.03 11.21
CA GLY A 27 4.98 10.18 10.60
C GLY A 27 3.49 10.24 10.88
N ASN A 28 3.01 11.40 11.33
CA ASN A 28 1.58 11.70 11.40
C ASN A 28 1.19 12.67 10.27
N PRO A 29 -0.03 12.57 9.71
CA PRO A 29 -0.53 13.58 8.80
C PRO A 29 -0.50 14.97 9.46
N SER A 30 0.09 15.94 8.76
CA SER A 30 0.18 17.34 9.22
C SER A 30 -0.95 18.21 8.66
N VAL A 31 -1.74 17.68 7.74
CA VAL A 31 -2.88 18.38 7.13
C VAL A 31 -4.17 17.83 7.71
N PRO A 32 -5.06 18.68 8.25
CA PRO A 32 -6.35 18.22 8.78
C PRO A 32 -7.24 17.67 7.66
N ALA A 33 -8.15 16.76 8.01
CA ALA A 33 -9.19 16.31 7.09
C ALA A 33 -10.05 17.51 6.63
N PRO A 34 -10.55 17.51 5.39
CA PRO A 34 -11.47 18.54 4.93
C PRO A 34 -12.69 18.65 5.84
N GLN A 35 -13.15 19.88 6.14
CA GLN A 35 -14.30 20.11 6.99
C GLN A 35 -15.55 19.32 6.53
N LYS A 36 -15.75 19.22 5.21
CA LYS A 36 -16.82 18.44 4.62
C LYS A 36 -16.86 16.97 5.08
N PHE A 37 -15.70 16.36 5.40
CA PHE A 37 -15.66 15.01 5.94
C PHE A 37 -16.32 14.96 7.31
N THR A 38 -15.99 15.91 8.20
CA THR A 38 -16.59 16.03 9.53
C THR A 38 -18.10 16.27 9.44
N ASP A 39 -18.52 17.17 8.56
CA ASP A 39 -19.94 17.52 8.40
C ASP A 39 -20.75 16.31 7.93
N ILE A 40 -20.26 15.53 6.98
CA ILE A 40 -20.89 14.29 6.49
C ILE A 40 -20.97 13.25 7.63
N MET A 41 -19.91 13.09 8.42
CA MET A 41 -19.93 12.14 9.54
C MET A 41 -20.99 12.50 10.58
N ILE A 42 -21.13 13.79 10.89
CA ILE A 42 -22.18 14.30 11.79
C ILE A 42 -23.57 14.05 11.21
N GLU A 43 -23.77 14.37 9.93
CA GLU A 43 -25.03 14.15 9.22
C GLU A 43 -25.44 12.67 9.25
N LEU A 44 -24.53 11.77 8.93
CA LEU A 44 -24.77 10.32 8.95
C LEU A 44 -25.21 9.84 10.33
N LEU A 45 -24.48 10.26 11.38
CA LEU A 45 -24.78 9.86 12.77
C LEU A 45 -26.12 10.40 13.27
N GLN A 46 -26.55 11.56 12.78
CA GLN A 46 -27.81 12.20 13.23
C GLN A 46 -29.03 11.74 12.46
N ASN A 47 -28.89 11.39 11.16
CA ASN A 47 -30.01 11.25 10.25
C ASN A 47 -30.20 9.84 9.68
N HIS A 48 -29.20 8.94 9.82
CA HIS A 48 -29.34 7.57 9.38
C HIS A 48 -29.88 6.65 10.47
N ASP A 49 -30.53 5.56 10.04
CA ASP A 49 -30.94 4.50 10.95
C ASP A 49 -29.68 3.89 11.62
N PRO A 50 -29.62 3.87 12.95
CA PRO A 50 -28.48 3.27 13.66
C PRO A 50 -28.23 1.81 13.31
N MET A 51 -29.26 1.04 12.98
CA MET A 51 -29.11 -0.37 12.59
C MET A 51 -28.47 -0.52 11.21
N GLU A 52 -28.73 0.39 10.28
CA GLU A 52 -28.04 0.44 8.98
C GLU A 52 -26.60 0.94 9.13
N LEU A 53 -26.39 1.97 9.98
CA LEU A 53 -25.09 2.60 10.14
C LEU A 53 -24.09 1.72 10.88
N HIS A 54 -24.53 0.98 11.91
CA HIS A 54 -23.70 0.18 12.80
C HIS A 54 -23.87 -1.33 12.61
N GLY A 55 -24.73 -1.74 11.67
CA GLY A 55 -24.96 -3.14 11.36
C GLY A 55 -23.83 -3.78 10.53
N TYR A 56 -23.95 -5.07 10.26
CA TYR A 56 -23.04 -5.76 9.37
C TYR A 56 -23.18 -5.27 7.94
N SER A 57 -22.07 -4.94 7.29
CA SER A 57 -22.01 -4.73 5.85
C SER A 57 -21.85 -6.06 5.10
N GLN A 58 -22.09 -6.05 3.79
CA GLN A 58 -21.74 -7.18 2.92
C GLN A 58 -20.20 -7.40 2.93
N SER A 59 -19.79 -8.64 2.74
CA SER A 59 -18.36 -9.04 2.83
C SER A 59 -17.43 -8.25 1.90
N LEU A 60 -17.93 -7.86 0.72
CA LEU A 60 -17.16 -7.05 -0.23
C LEU A 60 -17.26 -5.53 0.04
N GLY A 61 -18.05 -5.12 1.01
CA GLY A 61 -18.42 -3.73 1.26
C GLY A 61 -19.78 -3.33 0.67
N ILE A 62 -20.30 -2.19 1.10
CA ILE A 62 -21.61 -1.65 0.69
C ILE A 62 -21.61 -1.38 -0.83
N PRO A 63 -22.56 -1.95 -1.61
CA PRO A 63 -22.56 -1.84 -3.08
C PRO A 63 -22.56 -0.40 -3.59
N ALA A 64 -23.34 0.49 -2.96
CA ALA A 64 -23.40 1.90 -3.33
C ALA A 64 -22.05 2.60 -3.16
N VAL A 65 -21.30 2.28 -2.09
CA VAL A 65 -19.95 2.82 -1.85
C VAL A 65 -18.97 2.28 -2.90
N ARG A 66 -18.97 0.99 -3.16
CA ARG A 66 -18.14 0.36 -4.20
C ARG A 66 -18.38 0.97 -5.57
N LYS A 67 -19.66 1.18 -5.94
CA LYS A 67 -20.04 1.85 -7.18
C LYS A 67 -19.51 3.28 -7.26
N ALA A 68 -19.66 4.06 -6.19
CA ALA A 68 -19.14 5.44 -6.14
C ALA A 68 -17.61 5.50 -6.27
N VAL A 69 -16.88 4.52 -5.69
CA VAL A 69 -15.42 4.39 -5.87
C VAL A 69 -15.08 4.07 -7.33
N ALA A 70 -15.76 3.10 -7.95
CA ALA A 70 -15.55 2.74 -9.34
C ALA A 70 -15.78 3.94 -10.29
N GLU A 71 -16.90 4.65 -10.12
CA GLU A 71 -17.23 5.84 -10.90
C GLU A 71 -16.16 6.95 -10.73
N SER A 72 -15.70 7.16 -9.51
CA SER A 72 -14.62 8.13 -9.23
C SER A 72 -13.31 7.77 -9.92
N LEU A 73 -12.93 6.50 -9.92
CA LEU A 73 -11.71 6.02 -10.60
C LEU A 73 -11.85 6.16 -12.12
N ASN A 74 -12.99 5.77 -12.67
CA ASN A 74 -13.26 5.90 -14.10
C ASN A 74 -13.15 7.35 -14.57
N LYS A 75 -13.76 8.27 -13.82
CA LYS A 75 -13.72 9.71 -14.14
C LYS A 75 -12.30 10.30 -14.07
N ARG A 76 -11.47 9.86 -13.10
CA ARG A 76 -10.14 10.45 -12.87
C ARG A 76 -9.06 9.85 -13.76
N PHE A 77 -9.20 8.61 -14.14
CA PHE A 77 -8.11 7.83 -14.76
C PHE A 77 -8.51 7.17 -16.07
N ASP A 78 -9.67 7.55 -16.63
CA ASP A 78 -10.21 6.98 -17.89
C ASP A 78 -10.25 5.44 -17.86
N MET A 79 -10.73 4.88 -16.75
CA MET A 79 -10.85 3.45 -16.54
C MET A 79 -12.29 2.98 -16.80
N ASN A 80 -12.51 1.67 -16.77
CA ASN A 80 -13.82 1.07 -16.98
C ASN A 80 -14.15 0.06 -15.89
N TYR A 81 -14.12 0.52 -14.63
CA TYR A 81 -14.44 -0.30 -13.47
C TYR A 81 -15.95 -0.31 -13.18
N THR A 82 -16.42 -1.42 -12.62
CA THR A 82 -17.73 -1.56 -11.99
C THR A 82 -17.53 -1.82 -10.50
N GLU A 83 -18.60 -1.84 -9.73
CA GLU A 83 -18.56 -2.21 -8.31
C GLU A 83 -17.95 -3.61 -8.07
N ASN A 84 -17.99 -4.49 -9.06
CA ASN A 84 -17.43 -5.84 -8.95
C ASN A 84 -15.88 -5.88 -8.98
N HIS A 85 -15.25 -4.79 -9.41
CA HIS A 85 -13.80 -4.62 -9.37
C HIS A 85 -13.30 -3.97 -8.07
N ILE A 86 -14.21 -3.61 -7.17
CA ILE A 86 -13.88 -2.89 -5.93
C ILE A 86 -14.10 -3.81 -4.73
N PHE A 87 -13.05 -4.00 -3.95
CA PHE A 87 -13.08 -4.71 -2.68
C PHE A 87 -12.67 -3.76 -1.55
N MET A 88 -13.55 -3.58 -0.56
CA MET A 88 -13.30 -2.66 0.56
C MET A 88 -12.50 -3.36 1.65
N THR A 89 -11.46 -2.69 2.14
CA THR A 89 -10.60 -3.20 3.22
C THR A 89 -10.40 -2.16 4.32
N SER A 90 -9.90 -2.60 5.46
CA SER A 90 -9.49 -1.70 6.55
C SER A 90 -8.09 -1.12 6.25
N GLY A 91 -8.04 -0.10 5.39
CA GLY A 91 -6.81 0.57 4.98
C GLY A 91 -5.95 -0.22 4.01
N ALA A 92 -4.84 0.38 3.59
CA ALA A 92 -3.89 -0.19 2.64
C ALA A 92 -3.24 -1.50 3.16
N ALA A 93 -3.01 -1.62 4.47
CA ALA A 93 -2.47 -2.81 5.09
C ALA A 93 -3.33 -4.05 4.80
N GLY A 94 -4.65 -3.94 5.02
CA GLY A 94 -5.59 -4.99 4.69
C GLY A 94 -5.63 -5.30 3.20
N ALA A 95 -5.62 -4.27 2.34
CA ALA A 95 -5.63 -4.43 0.90
C ALA A 95 -4.40 -5.21 0.40
N ILE A 96 -3.19 -4.83 0.83
CA ILE A 96 -1.95 -5.49 0.44
C ILE A 96 -1.93 -6.94 0.92
N ALA A 97 -2.27 -7.20 2.18
CA ALA A 97 -2.28 -8.55 2.73
C ALA A 97 -3.25 -9.48 1.98
N HIS A 98 -4.45 -8.98 1.60
CA HIS A 98 -5.41 -9.76 0.82
C HIS A 98 -4.93 -9.97 -0.61
N ALA A 99 -4.44 -8.92 -1.28
CA ALA A 99 -3.95 -9.01 -2.65
C ALA A 99 -2.80 -10.02 -2.78
N VAL A 100 -1.79 -9.93 -1.90
CA VAL A 100 -0.67 -10.88 -1.88
C VAL A 100 -1.17 -12.31 -1.68
N ARG A 101 -2.07 -12.53 -0.72
CA ARG A 101 -2.63 -13.86 -0.46
C ARG A 101 -3.42 -14.44 -1.63
N CYS A 102 -4.00 -13.60 -2.48
CA CYS A 102 -4.73 -14.06 -3.67
C CYS A 102 -3.83 -14.52 -4.81
N VAL A 103 -2.58 -14.06 -4.85
CA VAL A 103 -1.66 -14.29 -5.98
C VAL A 103 -0.40 -15.07 -5.60
N THR A 104 -0.26 -15.50 -4.33
CA THR A 104 0.92 -16.25 -3.86
C THR A 104 0.54 -17.52 -3.10
N GLU A 105 1.43 -18.50 -3.19
CA GLU A 105 1.45 -19.71 -2.38
C GLU A 105 2.65 -19.71 -1.40
N PRO A 106 2.65 -20.58 -0.38
CA PRO A 106 3.79 -20.72 0.51
C PRO A 106 5.08 -21.08 -0.24
N GLY A 107 6.11 -20.24 -0.09
CA GLY A 107 7.40 -20.42 -0.76
C GLY A 107 7.62 -19.49 -1.98
N ASP A 108 6.57 -18.85 -2.46
CA ASP A 108 6.66 -17.83 -3.49
C ASP A 108 7.40 -16.57 -3.02
N GLU A 109 7.82 -15.75 -3.96
CA GLU A 109 8.52 -14.51 -3.70
C GLU A 109 7.71 -13.31 -4.19
N VAL A 110 7.76 -12.22 -3.41
CA VAL A 110 7.24 -10.90 -3.79
C VAL A 110 8.40 -9.93 -3.80
N LEU A 111 8.64 -9.24 -4.92
CA LEU A 111 9.69 -8.22 -5.00
C LEU A 111 9.15 -6.86 -4.55
N THR A 112 10.01 -6.10 -3.87
CA THR A 112 9.84 -4.65 -3.64
C THR A 112 11.17 -3.94 -3.78
N PHE A 113 11.18 -2.62 -3.79
CA PHE A 113 12.36 -1.80 -4.07
C PHE A 113 12.80 -1.02 -2.84
N ALA A 114 14.09 -1.09 -2.49
CA ALA A 114 14.63 -0.27 -1.40
C ALA A 114 14.73 1.21 -1.81
N PRO A 115 14.51 2.15 -0.87
CA PRO A 115 13.93 1.95 0.45
C PRO A 115 12.42 1.68 0.37
N TYR A 116 11.89 0.88 1.27
CA TYR A 116 10.48 0.49 1.27
C TYR A 116 9.85 0.64 2.65
N PHE A 117 8.52 0.65 2.70
CA PHE A 117 7.78 0.69 3.95
C PHE A 117 7.92 -0.64 4.70
N PRO A 118 8.53 -0.68 5.91
CA PRO A 118 8.94 -1.93 6.56
C PRO A 118 7.79 -2.91 6.86
N GLU A 119 6.56 -2.44 6.93
CA GLU A 119 5.41 -3.31 7.20
C GLU A 119 5.00 -4.18 5.99
N TYR A 120 5.57 -3.98 4.80
CA TYR A 120 5.38 -4.92 3.68
C TYR A 120 5.87 -6.33 4.03
N GLN A 121 6.95 -6.43 4.80
CA GLN A 121 7.49 -7.73 5.24
C GLN A 121 6.45 -8.59 5.96
N PRO A 122 5.79 -8.14 7.05
CA PRO A 122 4.76 -8.94 7.71
C PRO A 122 3.54 -9.19 6.81
N TYR A 123 3.13 -8.26 5.93
CA TYR A 123 1.99 -8.48 5.04
C TYR A 123 2.23 -9.62 4.05
N VAL A 124 3.43 -9.69 3.48
CA VAL A 124 3.84 -10.77 2.57
C VAL A 124 4.01 -12.08 3.33
N ASN A 125 4.67 -12.06 4.48
CA ASN A 125 4.92 -13.28 5.27
C ASN A 125 3.65 -13.96 5.76
N LEU A 126 2.55 -13.22 5.95
CA LEU A 126 1.25 -13.78 6.34
C LEU A 126 0.66 -14.77 5.31
N SER A 127 1.04 -14.69 4.04
CA SER A 127 0.64 -15.65 3.01
C SER A 127 1.56 -16.87 2.92
N GLY A 128 2.68 -16.87 3.64
CA GLY A 128 3.76 -17.86 3.52
C GLY A 128 4.76 -17.55 2.42
N ALA A 129 4.56 -16.45 1.68
CA ALA A 129 5.50 -15.94 0.70
C ALA A 129 6.66 -15.18 1.36
N GLN A 130 7.72 -14.92 0.59
CA GLN A 130 8.92 -14.22 1.04
C GLN A 130 9.04 -12.86 0.35
N LEU A 131 9.18 -11.79 1.13
CA LEU A 131 9.52 -10.48 0.57
C LEU A 131 11.02 -10.46 0.24
N LYS A 132 11.34 -10.18 -1.02
CA LYS A 132 12.69 -9.93 -1.51
C LYS A 132 12.83 -8.46 -1.89
N VAL A 133 13.96 -7.88 -1.57
CA VAL A 133 14.18 -6.44 -1.71
C VAL A 133 15.23 -6.18 -2.77
N VAL A 134 14.82 -5.55 -3.86
CA VAL A 134 15.73 -5.09 -4.91
C VAL A 134 16.56 -3.93 -4.35
N PRO A 135 17.90 -3.97 -4.46
CA PRO A 135 18.77 -2.89 -3.98
C PRO A 135 18.41 -1.53 -4.58
N ALA A 136 18.54 -0.48 -3.77
CA ALA A 136 18.26 0.87 -4.22
C ALA A 136 19.25 1.35 -5.30
N ASN A 137 18.75 2.10 -6.26
CA ASN A 137 19.56 3.08 -6.95
C ASN A 137 19.63 4.33 -6.05
N THR A 138 20.80 4.61 -5.47
CA THR A 138 20.95 5.68 -4.48
C THR A 138 21.15 7.07 -5.08
N GLU A 139 21.26 7.18 -6.41
CA GLU A 139 21.44 8.46 -7.08
C GLU A 139 20.10 9.22 -7.19
N ASP A 140 19.04 8.50 -7.58
CA ASP A 140 17.73 9.10 -7.84
C ASP A 140 16.55 8.34 -7.23
N PHE A 141 16.82 7.20 -6.61
CA PHE A 141 15.82 6.26 -6.07
C PHE A 141 14.80 5.75 -7.09
N GLN A 142 15.08 5.84 -8.38
CA GLN A 142 14.36 5.10 -9.40
C GLN A 142 14.74 3.60 -9.31
N ILE A 143 14.04 2.76 -10.06
CA ILE A 143 14.27 1.31 -9.99
C ILE A 143 15.67 0.95 -10.53
N ASN A 144 16.40 0.14 -9.77
CA ASN A 144 17.61 -0.54 -10.23
C ASN A 144 17.20 -1.73 -11.10
N PHE A 145 17.09 -1.51 -12.41
CA PHE A 145 16.58 -2.50 -13.35
C PHE A 145 17.52 -3.70 -13.56
N GLU A 146 18.83 -3.52 -13.43
CA GLU A 146 19.79 -4.62 -13.52
C GLU A 146 19.53 -5.62 -12.38
N ALA A 147 19.53 -5.15 -11.14
CA ALA A 147 19.25 -5.97 -9.97
C ALA A 147 17.81 -6.55 -10.01
N PHE A 148 16.83 -5.77 -10.46
CA PHE A 148 15.46 -6.25 -10.60
C PHE A 148 15.36 -7.40 -11.58
N ALA A 149 15.96 -7.27 -12.77
CA ALA A 149 15.93 -8.32 -13.78
C ALA A 149 16.62 -9.61 -13.33
N GLU A 150 17.70 -9.51 -12.55
CA GLU A 150 18.37 -10.66 -11.94
C GLU A 150 17.53 -11.35 -10.87
N MET A 151 16.87 -10.56 -10.01
CA MET A 151 16.05 -11.07 -8.90
C MET A 151 14.67 -11.59 -9.34
N CYS A 152 14.20 -11.22 -10.53
CA CYS A 152 12.92 -11.66 -11.08
C CYS A 152 13.04 -13.09 -11.63
N THR A 153 12.96 -14.07 -10.73
CA THR A 153 13.03 -15.51 -11.00
C THR A 153 11.65 -16.11 -11.23
N ASP A 154 11.59 -17.43 -11.51
CA ASP A 154 10.35 -18.21 -11.63
C ASP A 154 9.53 -18.32 -10.35
N LYS A 155 10.09 -17.95 -9.20
CA LYS A 155 9.40 -17.91 -7.91
C LYS A 155 8.68 -16.58 -7.64
N VAL A 156 8.94 -15.57 -8.45
CA VAL A 156 8.39 -14.23 -8.23
C VAL A 156 6.99 -14.16 -8.82
N MET A 157 5.97 -14.10 -7.94
CA MET A 157 4.56 -14.04 -8.31
C MET A 157 3.99 -12.62 -8.28
N ALA A 158 4.66 -11.70 -7.61
CA ALA A 158 4.19 -10.31 -7.53
C ALA A 158 5.33 -9.32 -7.34
N VAL A 159 5.09 -8.08 -7.78
CA VAL A 159 5.95 -6.92 -7.53
C VAL A 159 5.12 -5.87 -6.80
N LEU A 160 5.59 -5.45 -5.63
CA LEU A 160 4.94 -4.44 -4.79
C LEU A 160 5.65 -3.10 -4.95
N ILE A 161 4.97 -2.13 -5.54
CA ILE A 161 5.47 -0.76 -5.71
C ILE A 161 4.65 0.23 -4.91
N ASN A 162 5.29 1.34 -4.53
CA ASN A 162 4.64 2.49 -3.91
C ASN A 162 5.16 3.78 -4.56
N THR A 163 4.26 4.55 -5.15
CA THR A 163 4.61 5.80 -5.82
C THR A 163 3.51 6.85 -5.63
N PRO A 164 3.81 8.05 -5.07
CA PRO A 164 5.09 8.43 -4.45
C PRO A 164 5.47 7.48 -3.31
N ASN A 165 6.77 7.14 -3.22
CA ASN A 165 7.24 6.10 -2.32
C ASN A 165 7.34 6.56 -0.86
N ASN A 166 6.95 5.69 0.05
CA ASN A 166 7.29 5.78 1.47
C ASN A 166 8.46 4.82 1.76
N PRO A 167 9.66 5.28 2.21
CA PRO A 167 9.92 6.61 2.82
C PRO A 167 10.61 7.63 1.92
N SER A 168 11.04 7.31 0.69
CA SER A 168 11.91 8.21 -0.10
C SER A 168 11.19 9.47 -0.64
N GLY A 169 9.87 9.45 -0.75
CA GLY A 169 9.07 10.52 -1.35
C GLY A 169 9.16 10.59 -2.89
N ILE A 170 9.94 9.72 -3.52
CA ILE A 170 10.15 9.72 -4.97
C ILE A 170 8.90 9.17 -5.68
N ALA A 171 8.49 9.85 -6.76
CA ALA A 171 7.55 9.33 -7.72
C ALA A 171 8.31 8.67 -8.88
N TYR A 172 7.92 7.44 -9.22
CA TYR A 172 8.47 6.77 -10.41
C TYR A 172 8.00 7.48 -11.68
N THR A 173 8.93 7.65 -12.63
CA THR A 173 8.60 8.26 -13.93
C THR A 173 7.76 7.31 -14.79
N THR A 174 7.14 7.86 -15.82
CA THR A 174 6.41 7.06 -16.82
C THR A 174 7.34 6.04 -17.48
N GLU A 175 8.58 6.43 -17.76
CA GLU A 175 9.61 5.58 -18.35
C GLU A 175 9.99 4.44 -17.40
N THR A 176 10.16 4.73 -16.11
CA THR A 176 10.43 3.73 -15.07
C THR A 176 9.30 2.68 -15.01
N ILE A 177 8.03 3.12 -15.02
CA ILE A 177 6.90 2.20 -14.97
C ILE A 177 6.79 1.36 -16.25
N ARG A 178 7.06 1.94 -17.41
CA ARG A 178 7.06 1.20 -18.69
C ARG A 178 8.15 0.14 -18.75
N GLU A 179 9.37 0.46 -18.32
CA GLU A 179 10.47 -0.50 -18.32
C GLU A 179 10.22 -1.62 -17.28
N LEU A 180 9.67 -1.28 -16.11
CA LEU A 180 9.21 -2.28 -15.14
C LEU A 180 8.22 -3.26 -15.77
N ALA A 181 7.17 -2.75 -16.40
CA ALA A 181 6.14 -3.58 -17.04
C ALA A 181 6.71 -4.46 -18.17
N LYS A 182 7.63 -3.93 -18.95
CA LYS A 182 8.30 -4.67 -20.02
C LYS A 182 9.10 -5.85 -19.47
N ILE A 183 9.96 -5.62 -18.48
CA ILE A 183 10.75 -6.68 -17.85
C ILE A 183 9.85 -7.74 -17.22
N MET A 184 8.78 -7.33 -16.52
CA MET A 184 7.81 -8.27 -15.95
C MET A 184 7.16 -9.13 -17.03
N SER A 185 6.72 -8.54 -18.16
CA SER A 185 6.12 -9.28 -19.27
C SER A 185 7.09 -10.25 -19.93
N GLU A 186 8.34 -9.87 -20.11
CA GLU A 186 9.39 -10.74 -20.65
C GLU A 186 9.67 -11.93 -19.73
N LYS A 187 9.70 -11.70 -18.41
CA LYS A 187 9.90 -12.75 -17.41
C LYS A 187 8.69 -13.68 -17.28
N ALA A 188 7.48 -13.13 -17.27
CA ALA A 188 6.25 -13.92 -17.29
C ALA A 188 6.20 -14.86 -18.49
N ALA A 189 6.46 -14.35 -19.69
CA ALA A 189 6.52 -15.16 -20.89
C ALA A 189 7.62 -16.24 -20.82
N ARG A 190 8.78 -15.94 -20.22
CA ARG A 190 9.88 -16.88 -20.06
C ARG A 190 9.56 -18.04 -19.12
N TYR A 191 8.85 -17.75 -18.03
CA TYR A 191 8.56 -18.72 -16.96
C TYR A 191 7.18 -19.37 -17.10
N GLY A 192 6.37 -18.95 -18.08
CA GLY A 192 5.01 -19.47 -18.29
C GLY A 192 4.01 -18.99 -17.24
N HIS A 193 4.23 -17.81 -16.72
CA HIS A 193 3.29 -17.14 -15.82
C HIS A 193 2.31 -16.28 -16.65
N ASP A 194 1.05 -16.17 -16.19
CA ASP A 194 0.00 -15.35 -16.82
C ASP A 194 0.04 -13.89 -16.31
#